data_a320153c0c633520c9b96db0503e93f1
#
_entry.id   a320153c0c633520c9b96db0503e93f1
#
_cell.length_a   1.000
_cell.length_b   1.000
_cell.length_c   1.000
_cell.angle_alpha   90.00
_cell.angle_beta   90.00
_cell.angle_gamma   90.00
#
_symmetry.space_group_name_H-M   'P 1'
#
loop_
_entity.id
_entity.type
_entity.pdbx_description
1 polymer ?
#
loop_
_entity_poly.entity_id
_entity_poly.type
_entity_poly.pdbx_seq_one_letter_code
_entity_poly.pdbx_strand_id
1 'polypeptide(L)'
;HIVVRRQRQMCIRDRYNFTKIFDLQNSSRTKFYKRFILKNVEWSSTETSLEPGQKKSDFDKEPVLDRMEIQLKKSGIQTEFVKNIDLDWALSDISRLKKQYANDDYILLFPFCSRKLPQKKWPFFKDLILRLKQDYKNKYPILLAPGPDEIDEANELNAKVVLDNNQPVDIKTLVSLISNAKFIIANDTGPAHIASHLDKTGIVLFGSHTTAK
;
A
#
# COMPACT_ATOMS: atom_id res chain seq x y z
N HIS A 1 -22.88 -8.86 -15.13
CA HIS A 1 -21.70 -8.14 -14.60
C HIS A 1 -20.61 -7.85 -15.65
N ILE A 2 -20.36 -8.74 -16.61
CA ILE A 2 -19.32 -8.55 -17.67
C ILE A 2 -19.77 -7.49 -18.69
N VAL A 3 -21.04 -7.44 -19.05
CA VAL A 3 -21.59 -6.49 -20.04
C VAL A 3 -21.53 -5.05 -19.50
N VAL A 4 -21.89 -4.83 -18.25
CA VAL A 4 -21.84 -3.49 -17.61
C VAL A 4 -20.41 -2.95 -17.48
N ARG A 5 -19.43 -3.83 -17.22
CA ARG A 5 -18.01 -3.43 -17.19
C ARG A 5 -17.50 -3.08 -18.59
N ARG A 6 -17.89 -3.80 -19.63
CA ARG A 6 -17.53 -3.48 -21.03
C ARG A 6 -18.12 -2.13 -21.47
N GLN A 7 -19.38 -1.85 -21.15
CA GLN A 7 -20.01 -0.56 -21.46
C GLN A 7 -19.30 0.61 -20.76
N ARG A 8 -18.96 0.48 -19.46
CA ARG A 8 -18.20 1.55 -18.75
C ARG A 8 -16.82 1.80 -19.36
N GLN A 9 -16.13 0.77 -19.82
CA GLN A 9 -14.81 0.90 -20.46
C GLN A 9 -14.90 1.50 -21.86
N MET A 10 -15.93 1.17 -22.64
CA MET A 10 -16.20 1.82 -23.92
C MET A 10 -16.54 3.31 -23.73
N CYS A 11 -17.35 3.66 -22.72
CA CYS A 11 -17.67 5.06 -22.40
C CYS A 11 -16.45 5.90 -22.02
N ILE A 12 -15.42 5.32 -21.37
CA ILE A 12 -14.17 6.04 -21.07
C ILE A 12 -13.37 6.29 -22.35
N ARG A 13 -13.27 5.30 -23.24
CA ARG A 13 -12.59 5.44 -24.52
C ARG A 13 -13.22 6.52 -25.39
N ASP A 14 -14.55 6.54 -25.45
CA ASP A 14 -15.31 7.45 -26.32
C ASP A 14 -15.33 8.89 -25.81
N ARG A 15 -15.04 9.09 -24.51
CA ARG A 15 -14.94 10.41 -23.88
C ARG A 15 -13.54 11.05 -23.95
N TYR A 16 -12.49 10.23 -24.06
CA TYR A 16 -11.12 10.70 -24.00
C TYR A 16 -10.31 10.12 -25.16
N ASN A 17 -9.75 10.99 -25.97
CA ASN A 17 -8.78 10.63 -27.01
C ASN A 17 -7.40 10.47 -26.37
N PHE A 18 -7.10 9.28 -25.85
CA PHE A 18 -5.77 8.98 -25.33
C PHE A 18 -4.78 8.86 -26.49
N THR A 19 -3.69 9.60 -26.41
CA THR A 19 -2.56 9.52 -27.35
C THR A 19 -1.52 8.50 -26.88
N LYS A 20 -1.35 8.34 -25.54
CA LYS A 20 -0.38 7.44 -24.93
C LYS A 20 -0.92 6.82 -23.65
N ILE A 21 -0.58 5.57 -23.39
CA ILE A 21 -0.94 4.82 -22.17
C ILE A 21 0.33 4.28 -21.52
N PHE A 22 0.47 4.51 -20.23
CA PHE A 22 1.54 3.95 -19.41
C PHE A 22 0.99 2.76 -18.60
N ASP A 23 1.36 1.54 -19.04
CA ASP A 23 0.95 0.31 -18.35
C ASP A 23 2.00 -0.09 -17.32
N LEU A 24 1.91 0.46 -16.11
CA LEU A 24 2.81 0.12 -15.01
C LEU A 24 2.46 -1.22 -14.36
N GLN A 25 1.25 -1.74 -14.60
CA GLN A 25 0.82 -3.03 -14.04
C GLN A 25 1.31 -4.22 -14.85
N ASN A 26 1.45 -4.08 -16.17
CA ASN A 26 1.92 -5.12 -17.10
C ASN A 26 1.19 -6.48 -16.94
N SER A 27 -0.11 -6.46 -16.66
CA SER A 27 -0.93 -7.63 -16.37
C SER A 27 -1.59 -8.22 -17.62
N SER A 28 -2.10 -9.45 -17.52
CA SER A 28 -2.91 -10.07 -18.59
C SER A 28 -4.15 -9.23 -18.93
N ARG A 29 -4.72 -8.52 -17.96
CA ARG A 29 -5.85 -7.61 -18.13
C ARG A 29 -5.49 -6.40 -18.99
N THR A 30 -4.34 -5.77 -18.73
CA THR A 30 -3.88 -4.62 -19.50
C THR A 30 -3.48 -5.01 -20.91
N LYS A 31 -2.88 -6.20 -21.11
CA LYS A 31 -2.64 -6.79 -22.43
C LYS A 31 -3.93 -7.00 -23.24
N PHE A 32 -5.02 -7.43 -22.57
CA PHE A 32 -6.32 -7.53 -23.22
C PHE A 32 -6.82 -6.15 -23.70
N TYR A 33 -6.67 -5.10 -22.87
CA TYR A 33 -7.06 -3.74 -23.25
C TYR A 33 -6.24 -3.23 -24.43
N LYS A 34 -4.93 -3.43 -24.42
CA LYS A 34 -4.04 -3.10 -25.54
C LYS A 34 -4.50 -3.77 -26.83
N ARG A 35 -4.78 -5.07 -26.78
CA ARG A 35 -5.09 -5.86 -27.97
C ARG A 35 -6.48 -5.62 -28.54
N PHE A 36 -7.49 -5.38 -27.71
CA PHE A 36 -8.90 -5.41 -28.15
C PHE A 36 -9.62 -4.07 -28.02
N ILE A 37 -9.20 -3.18 -27.14
CA ILE A 37 -9.94 -1.95 -26.83
C ILE A 37 -9.19 -0.71 -27.31
N LEU A 38 -7.90 -0.62 -27.08
CA LEU A 38 -7.07 0.57 -27.30
C LEU A 38 -5.93 0.29 -28.28
N LYS A 39 -6.28 -0.28 -29.43
CA LYS A 39 -5.32 -0.76 -30.45
C LYS A 39 -4.47 0.35 -31.10
N ASN A 40 -5.05 1.55 -31.25
CA ASN A 40 -4.46 2.65 -31.99
C ASN A 40 -3.81 3.70 -31.09
N VAL A 41 -3.48 3.32 -29.86
CA VAL A 41 -2.85 4.21 -28.88
C VAL A 41 -1.42 3.75 -28.65
N GLU A 42 -0.50 4.67 -28.48
CA GLU A 42 0.87 4.35 -28.09
C GLU A 42 0.90 3.77 -26.68
N TRP A 43 1.65 2.67 -26.46
CA TRP A 43 1.76 2.01 -25.16
C TRP A 43 3.19 2.02 -24.66
N SER A 44 3.38 2.51 -23.44
CA SER A 44 4.55 2.28 -22.61
C SER A 44 4.28 1.07 -21.70
N SER A 45 5.08 0.05 -21.78
CA SER A 45 4.94 -1.22 -21.02
C SER A 45 6.31 -1.86 -20.80
N THR A 46 6.37 -2.95 -20.03
CA THR A 46 7.61 -3.74 -19.92
C THR A 46 8.21 -4.07 -21.29
N GLU A 47 7.38 -4.49 -22.25
CA GLU A 47 7.85 -4.90 -23.60
C GLU A 47 8.55 -3.76 -24.34
N THR A 48 8.10 -2.51 -24.16
CA THR A 48 8.71 -1.32 -24.77
C THR A 48 9.91 -0.79 -23.97
N SER A 49 10.20 -1.39 -22.83
CA SER A 49 11.24 -0.96 -21.90
C SER A 49 12.45 -1.88 -21.88
N LEU A 50 12.39 -3.01 -22.58
CA LEU A 50 13.51 -3.95 -22.69
C LEU A 50 14.65 -3.36 -23.51
N GLU A 51 15.89 -3.68 -23.14
CA GLU A 51 17.06 -3.43 -23.98
C GLU A 51 17.13 -4.45 -25.11
N PRO A 52 17.81 -4.13 -26.23
CA PRO A 52 18.03 -5.10 -27.31
C PRO A 52 18.65 -6.40 -26.77
N GLY A 53 17.96 -7.53 -26.97
CA GLY A 53 18.40 -8.84 -26.47
C GLY A 53 18.06 -9.17 -25.03
N GLN A 54 17.51 -8.23 -24.25
CA GLN A 54 17.07 -8.49 -22.87
C GLN A 54 15.79 -9.33 -22.85
N LYS A 55 15.78 -10.37 -22.02
CA LYS A 55 14.58 -11.18 -21.81
C LYS A 55 13.67 -10.53 -20.78
N LYS A 56 12.35 -10.58 -21.03
CA LYS A 56 11.34 -10.10 -20.08
C LYS A 56 11.49 -10.74 -18.68
N SER A 57 11.82 -12.03 -18.64
CA SER A 57 12.02 -12.78 -17.40
C SER A 57 13.14 -12.20 -16.53
N ASP A 58 14.16 -11.61 -17.12
CA ASP A 58 15.27 -11.01 -16.38
C ASP A 58 14.91 -9.61 -15.91
N PHE A 59 14.25 -8.83 -16.75
CA PHE A 59 13.70 -7.53 -16.35
C PHE A 59 12.69 -7.67 -15.19
N ASP A 60 11.86 -8.71 -15.21
CA ASP A 60 10.84 -8.94 -14.16
C ASP A 60 11.44 -9.36 -12.79
N LYS A 61 12.74 -9.70 -12.73
CA LYS A 61 13.45 -9.97 -11.46
C LYS A 61 13.87 -8.68 -10.73
N GLU A 62 14.01 -7.58 -11.45
CA GLU A 62 14.35 -6.29 -10.86
C GLU A 62 13.25 -5.78 -9.91
N PRO A 63 13.58 -4.97 -8.90
CA PRO A 63 12.59 -4.35 -8.01
C PRO A 63 11.52 -3.60 -8.79
N VAL A 64 10.28 -3.65 -8.30
CA VAL A 64 9.12 -3.09 -9.03
C VAL A 64 9.28 -1.60 -9.32
N LEU A 65 9.77 -0.81 -8.35
CA LEU A 65 9.96 0.63 -8.54
C LEU A 65 11.04 0.91 -9.58
N ASP A 66 12.14 0.17 -9.59
CA ASP A 66 13.22 0.35 -10.58
C ASP A 66 12.72 0.05 -11.99
N ARG A 67 11.90 -1.00 -12.16
CA ARG A 67 11.28 -1.31 -13.46
C ARG A 67 10.33 -0.22 -13.92
N MET A 68 9.52 0.32 -13.02
CA MET A 68 8.61 1.44 -13.32
C MET A 68 9.40 2.69 -13.70
N GLU A 69 10.48 2.99 -12.98
CA GLU A 69 11.36 4.11 -13.28
C GLU A 69 11.99 3.98 -14.67
N ILE A 70 12.55 2.83 -15.00
CA ILE A 70 13.13 2.55 -16.34
C ILE A 70 12.08 2.74 -17.42
N GLN A 71 10.87 2.20 -17.22
CA GLN A 71 9.76 2.31 -18.17
C GLN A 71 9.36 3.77 -18.41
N LEU A 72 9.23 4.56 -17.34
CA LEU A 72 8.86 5.97 -17.43
C LEU A 72 9.96 6.80 -18.10
N LYS A 73 11.22 6.61 -17.72
CA LYS A 73 12.38 7.29 -18.35
C LYS A 73 12.45 7.04 -19.85
N LYS A 74 12.31 5.78 -20.29
CA LYS A 74 12.28 5.43 -21.73
C LYS A 74 11.10 6.03 -22.47
N SER A 75 10.06 6.41 -21.76
CA SER A 75 8.87 7.08 -22.32
C SER A 75 8.95 8.59 -22.27
N GLY A 76 10.09 9.17 -21.84
CA GLY A 76 10.32 10.62 -21.77
C GLY A 76 9.73 11.28 -20.53
N ILE A 77 9.38 10.51 -19.49
CA ILE A 77 8.86 11.04 -18.22
C ILE A 77 10.02 11.26 -17.24
N GLN A 78 10.04 12.42 -16.59
CA GLN A 78 10.95 12.68 -15.48
C GLN A 78 10.60 11.79 -14.28
N THR A 79 11.62 11.21 -13.62
CA THR A 79 11.42 10.18 -12.57
C THR A 79 12.16 10.52 -11.28
N GLU A 80 12.60 11.75 -11.10
CA GLU A 80 13.39 12.19 -9.95
C GLU A 80 12.66 11.96 -8.62
N PHE A 81 11.32 12.00 -8.65
CA PHE A 81 10.46 11.84 -7.48
C PHE A 81 9.92 10.42 -7.28
N VAL A 82 10.27 9.45 -8.12
CA VAL A 82 9.72 8.09 -8.01
C VAL A 82 10.11 7.41 -6.69
N LYS A 83 11.31 7.72 -6.17
CA LYS A 83 11.81 7.16 -4.91
C LYS A 83 11.59 8.08 -3.70
N ASN A 84 11.30 9.37 -3.95
CA ASN A 84 11.07 10.37 -2.91
C ASN A 84 9.62 10.85 -3.01
N ILE A 85 8.71 10.03 -2.49
CA ILE A 85 7.27 10.33 -2.53
C ILE A 85 6.95 11.29 -1.40
N ASP A 86 6.51 12.50 -1.74
CA ASP A 86 5.93 13.44 -0.79
C ASP A 86 4.48 13.02 -0.47
N LEU A 87 4.20 12.78 0.80
CA LEU A 87 2.87 12.44 1.32
C LEU A 87 2.25 13.56 2.15
N ASP A 88 2.81 14.77 2.18
CA ASP A 88 2.28 15.88 2.98
C ASP A 88 0.85 16.26 2.58
N TRP A 89 0.52 16.13 1.30
CA TRP A 89 -0.83 16.35 0.77
C TRP A 89 -1.88 15.38 1.36
N ALA A 90 -1.44 14.24 1.89
CA ALA A 90 -2.31 13.22 2.49
C ALA A 90 -2.42 13.37 4.02
N LEU A 91 -1.73 14.32 4.62
CA LEU A 91 -1.83 14.55 6.06
C LEU A 91 -3.15 15.26 6.41
N SER A 92 -3.69 14.91 7.57
CA SER A 92 -4.89 15.52 8.16
C SER A 92 -4.68 15.79 9.65
N ASP A 93 -5.46 16.65 10.23
CA ASP A 93 -5.46 16.87 11.69
C ASP A 93 -6.05 15.65 12.40
N ILE A 94 -5.24 15.02 13.25
CA ILE A 94 -5.63 13.89 14.10
C ILE A 94 -5.62 14.22 15.58
N SER A 95 -5.57 15.50 15.95
CA SER A 95 -5.48 15.94 17.35
C SER A 95 -6.58 15.35 18.23
N ARG A 96 -7.81 15.23 17.71
CA ARG A 96 -8.93 14.61 18.40
C ARG A 96 -8.67 13.12 18.69
N LEU A 97 -8.22 12.37 17.69
CA LEU A 97 -7.93 10.95 17.85
C LEU A 97 -6.71 10.73 18.76
N LYS A 98 -5.67 11.55 18.63
CA LYS A 98 -4.52 11.48 19.56
C LYS A 98 -4.98 11.69 20.99
N LYS A 99 -5.75 12.73 21.27
CA LYS A 99 -6.28 12.98 22.62
C LYS A 99 -7.14 11.83 23.16
N GLN A 100 -7.89 11.17 22.28
CA GLN A 100 -8.77 10.05 22.65
C GLN A 100 -8.01 8.76 22.94
N TYR A 101 -6.97 8.43 22.15
CA TYR A 101 -6.35 7.12 22.15
C TYR A 101 -4.93 7.06 22.72
N ALA A 102 -4.14 8.13 22.59
CA ALA A 102 -2.70 8.08 22.86
C ALA A 102 -2.15 9.18 23.78
N ASN A 103 -2.65 10.38 23.73
CA ASN A 103 -2.10 11.65 24.23
C ASN A 103 -0.83 12.08 23.47
N ASP A 104 0.31 11.34 23.60
CA ASP A 104 1.59 11.65 22.96
C ASP A 104 2.10 10.51 22.07
N ASP A 105 3.21 9.90 22.47
CA ASP A 105 3.87 8.79 21.78
C ASP A 105 3.05 7.49 21.85
N TYR A 106 2.96 6.78 20.72
CA TYR A 106 2.30 5.47 20.65
C TYR A 106 3.01 4.51 19.70
N ILE A 107 2.79 3.22 19.91
CA ILE A 107 3.18 2.15 18.97
C ILE A 107 1.96 1.80 18.14
N LEU A 108 2.10 1.81 16.82
CA LEU A 108 1.03 1.49 15.89
C LEU A 108 1.27 0.13 15.24
N LEU A 109 0.32 -0.79 15.37
CA LEU A 109 0.41 -2.13 14.84
C LEU A 109 -0.59 -2.37 13.72
N PHE A 110 -0.15 -3.11 12.70
CA PHE A 110 -0.98 -3.56 11.58
C PHE A 110 -0.91 -5.08 11.46
N PRO A 111 -1.68 -5.82 12.30
CA PRO A 111 -1.65 -7.28 12.38
C PRO A 111 -2.44 -7.98 11.26
N PHE A 112 -3.19 -7.22 10.47
CA PHE A 112 -4.11 -7.76 9.48
C PHE A 112 -3.49 -7.86 8.10
N CYS A 113 -4.16 -8.62 7.21
CA CYS A 113 -3.79 -8.72 5.81
C CYS A 113 -5.03 -9.07 4.97
N SER A 114 -4.92 -8.96 3.65
CA SER A 114 -5.99 -9.38 2.75
C SER A 114 -6.42 -10.82 3.02
N ARG A 115 -7.73 -11.08 3.12
CA ARG A 115 -8.31 -12.43 3.24
C ARG A 115 -7.86 -13.39 2.13
N LYS A 116 -7.41 -12.87 0.98
CA LYS A 116 -6.89 -13.67 -0.14
C LYS A 116 -5.42 -14.11 0.06
N LEU A 117 -4.72 -13.55 1.02
CA LEU A 117 -3.31 -13.78 1.28
C LEU A 117 -3.06 -14.05 2.78
N PRO A 118 -3.73 -15.05 3.39
CA PRO A 118 -3.64 -15.32 4.82
C PRO A 118 -2.23 -15.67 5.27
N GLN A 119 -1.39 -16.18 4.37
CA GLN A 119 0.02 -16.49 4.62
C GLN A 119 0.88 -15.25 4.93
N LYS A 120 0.38 -14.03 4.69
CA LYS A 120 1.04 -12.77 5.08
C LYS A 120 0.83 -12.45 6.55
N LYS A 121 -0.14 -13.06 7.19
CA LYS A 121 -0.51 -12.77 8.58
C LYS A 121 0.44 -13.47 9.54
N TRP A 122 1.22 -12.69 10.29
CA TRP A 122 2.01 -13.24 11.39
C TRP A 122 1.09 -13.57 12.58
N PRO A 123 1.10 -14.80 13.12
CA PRO A 123 0.09 -15.23 14.07
C PRO A 123 0.30 -14.75 15.51
N PHE A 124 1.47 -14.21 15.85
CA PHE A 124 1.86 -13.94 17.25
C PHE A 124 1.69 -12.48 17.68
N PHE A 125 0.85 -11.69 17.00
CA PHE A 125 0.60 -10.29 17.41
C PHE A 125 0.00 -10.18 18.80
N LYS A 126 -0.84 -11.13 19.21
CA LYS A 126 -1.42 -11.14 20.56
C LYS A 126 -0.34 -11.25 21.62
N ASP A 127 0.60 -12.16 21.46
CA ASP A 127 1.72 -12.38 22.39
C ASP A 127 2.68 -11.17 22.38
N LEU A 128 2.95 -10.63 21.19
CA LEU A 128 3.75 -9.41 21.04
C LEU A 128 3.15 -8.24 21.83
N ILE A 129 1.83 -8.01 21.71
CA ILE A 129 1.13 -6.92 22.42
C ILE A 129 1.28 -7.10 23.93
N LEU A 130 1.10 -8.32 24.44
CA LEU A 130 1.27 -8.60 25.87
C LEU A 130 2.70 -8.30 26.31
N ARG A 131 3.69 -8.76 25.56
CA ARG A 131 5.10 -8.52 25.86
C ARG A 131 5.49 -7.05 25.81
N LEU A 132 5.05 -6.31 24.79
CA LEU A 132 5.29 -4.88 24.71
C LEU A 132 4.71 -4.11 25.89
N LYS A 133 3.52 -4.48 26.35
CA LYS A 133 2.91 -3.87 27.56
C LYS A 133 3.71 -4.14 28.81
N GLN A 134 4.24 -5.35 28.97
CA GLN A 134 5.07 -5.74 30.11
C GLN A 134 6.43 -5.05 30.08
N ASP A 135 7.15 -5.16 28.98
CA ASP A 135 8.53 -4.64 28.84
C ASP A 135 8.59 -3.11 28.96
N TYR A 136 7.61 -2.43 28.40
CA TYR A 136 7.52 -0.96 28.48
C TYR A 136 6.62 -0.46 29.62
N LYS A 137 6.12 -1.34 30.50
CA LYS A 137 5.27 -1.00 31.65
C LYS A 137 4.10 -0.08 31.27
N ASN A 138 3.48 -0.34 30.13
CA ASN A 138 2.40 0.45 29.53
C ASN A 138 2.76 1.95 29.23
N LYS A 139 4.04 2.28 29.14
CA LYS A 139 4.49 3.63 28.82
C LYS A 139 3.95 4.14 27.47
N TYR A 140 3.89 3.25 26.49
CA TYR A 140 3.42 3.58 25.15
C TYR A 140 2.09 2.88 24.89
N PRO A 141 0.98 3.63 24.65
CA PRO A 141 -0.25 3.03 24.15
C PRO A 141 0.00 2.23 22.88
N ILE A 142 -0.59 1.04 22.80
CA ILE A 142 -0.55 0.23 21.60
C ILE A 142 -1.86 0.41 20.86
N LEU A 143 -1.77 0.92 19.63
CA LEU A 143 -2.91 1.25 18.79
C LEU A 143 -2.99 0.28 17.60
N LEU A 144 -4.23 -0.02 17.19
CA LEU A 144 -4.57 -0.74 15.96
C LEU A 144 -5.43 0.17 15.10
N ALA A 145 -5.18 0.27 13.81
CA ALA A 145 -6.05 0.96 12.86
C ALA A 145 -6.56 -0.04 11.81
N PRO A 146 -7.65 -0.78 12.11
CA PRO A 146 -8.17 -1.83 11.24
C PRO A 146 -8.91 -1.26 10.02
N GLY A 147 -8.97 -2.07 8.96
CA GLY A 147 -9.93 -1.87 7.87
C GLY A 147 -11.35 -2.31 8.24
N PRO A 148 -12.34 -2.07 7.34
CA PRO A 148 -13.75 -2.37 7.62
C PRO A 148 -14.04 -3.82 8.02
N ASP A 149 -13.34 -4.76 7.42
CA ASP A 149 -13.54 -6.20 7.65
C ASP A 149 -12.67 -6.76 8.80
N GLU A 150 -11.93 -5.90 9.52
CA GLU A 150 -10.92 -6.28 10.50
C GLU A 150 -11.24 -5.82 11.92
N ILE A 151 -12.34 -5.07 12.11
CA ILE A 151 -12.72 -4.47 13.39
C ILE A 151 -12.97 -5.53 14.46
N ASP A 152 -13.74 -6.57 14.13
CA ASP A 152 -14.08 -7.62 15.10
C ASP A 152 -12.81 -8.34 15.57
N GLU A 153 -11.93 -8.69 14.64
CA GLU A 153 -10.65 -9.30 14.96
C GLU A 153 -9.73 -8.36 15.77
N ALA A 154 -9.75 -7.06 15.47
CA ALA A 154 -8.98 -6.07 16.22
C ALA A 154 -9.42 -5.98 17.67
N ASN A 155 -10.72 -6.10 17.94
CA ASN A 155 -11.27 -6.06 19.31
C ASN A 155 -10.87 -7.29 20.14
N GLU A 156 -10.49 -8.40 19.52
CA GLU A 156 -9.97 -9.59 20.22
C GLU A 156 -8.52 -9.42 20.68
N LEU A 157 -7.81 -8.44 20.13
CA LEU A 157 -6.43 -8.12 20.50
C LEU A 157 -6.43 -7.14 21.68
N ASN A 158 -5.60 -7.41 22.67
CA ASN A 158 -5.49 -6.56 23.85
C ASN A 158 -4.76 -5.24 23.54
N ALA A 159 -5.30 -4.41 22.64
CA ALA A 159 -4.78 -3.11 22.23
C ALA A 159 -5.94 -2.13 21.97
N LYS A 160 -5.64 -0.84 21.84
CA LYS A 160 -6.66 0.17 21.57
C LYS A 160 -6.97 0.20 20.06
N VAL A 161 -8.21 -0.05 19.69
CA VAL A 161 -8.69 0.01 18.31
C VAL A 161 -9.09 1.45 17.98
N VAL A 162 -8.40 2.07 17.04
CA VAL A 162 -8.65 3.44 16.60
C VAL A 162 -9.74 3.43 15.54
N LEU A 163 -10.86 4.05 15.87
CA LEU A 163 -11.99 4.26 14.97
C LEU A 163 -12.37 5.74 14.96
N ASP A 164 -12.86 6.23 13.85
CA ASP A 164 -13.49 7.53 13.73
C ASP A 164 -15.01 7.36 13.65
N ASN A 165 -15.74 7.86 14.65
CA ASN A 165 -17.20 7.69 14.76
C ASN A 165 -17.63 6.21 14.57
N ASN A 166 -16.94 5.28 15.23
CA ASN A 166 -17.14 3.83 15.14
C ASN A 166 -16.92 3.22 13.73
N GLN A 167 -16.26 3.95 12.86
CA GLN A 167 -15.88 3.48 11.53
C GLN A 167 -14.36 3.43 11.39
N PRO A 168 -13.81 2.61 10.51
CA PRO A 168 -12.41 2.67 10.16
C PRO A 168 -12.01 4.08 9.73
N VAL A 169 -10.81 4.49 10.11
CA VAL A 169 -10.28 5.78 9.69
C VAL A 169 -10.10 5.83 8.18
N ASP A 170 -10.26 7.00 7.59
CA ASP A 170 -9.98 7.20 6.17
C ASP A 170 -8.47 7.18 5.88
N ILE A 171 -8.10 7.17 4.62
CA ILE A 171 -6.70 7.05 4.20
C ILE A 171 -5.85 8.23 4.67
N LYS A 172 -6.37 9.45 4.71
CA LYS A 172 -5.64 10.63 5.16
C LYS A 172 -5.37 10.56 6.67
N THR A 173 -6.37 10.20 7.42
CA THR A 173 -6.26 9.95 8.86
C THR A 173 -5.28 8.81 9.15
N LEU A 174 -5.31 7.73 8.35
CA LEU A 174 -4.37 6.62 8.48
C LEU A 174 -2.92 7.08 8.21
N VAL A 175 -2.68 7.83 7.15
CA VAL A 175 -1.36 8.40 6.84
C VAL A 175 -0.86 9.27 8.01
N SER A 176 -1.74 10.10 8.57
CA SER A 176 -1.41 10.96 9.72
C SER A 176 -1.15 10.17 11.00
N LEU A 177 -1.89 9.10 11.27
CA LEU A 177 -1.61 8.18 12.38
C LEU A 177 -0.24 7.51 12.21
N ILE A 178 0.08 7.06 11.01
CA ILE A 178 1.39 6.48 10.70
C ILE A 178 2.50 7.53 10.89
N SER A 179 2.33 8.73 10.34
CA SER A 179 3.29 9.84 10.45
C SER A 179 3.58 10.22 11.90
N ASN A 180 2.60 10.17 12.78
CA ASN A 180 2.74 10.53 14.20
C ASN A 180 3.15 9.35 15.11
N ALA A 181 3.18 8.12 14.61
CA ALA A 181 3.58 6.97 15.41
C ALA A 181 5.06 7.05 15.81
N LYS A 182 5.37 6.64 17.03
CA LYS A 182 6.75 6.51 17.49
C LYS A 182 7.43 5.28 16.89
N PHE A 183 6.70 4.19 16.77
CA PHE A 183 7.18 2.94 16.20
C PHE A 183 6.04 2.18 15.54
N ILE A 184 6.35 1.47 14.45
CA ILE A 184 5.36 0.72 13.68
C ILE A 184 5.79 -0.73 13.59
N ILE A 185 4.83 -1.66 13.76
CA ILE A 185 5.03 -3.08 13.46
C ILE A 185 3.88 -3.54 12.58
N ALA A 186 4.18 -4.03 11.41
CA ALA A 186 3.19 -4.35 10.39
C ALA A 186 3.51 -5.66 9.65
N ASN A 187 2.49 -6.36 9.20
CA ASN A 187 2.65 -7.32 8.12
C ASN A 187 2.96 -6.59 6.81
N ASP A 188 3.47 -7.30 5.81
CA ASP A 188 3.70 -6.79 4.44
C ASP A 188 2.36 -6.41 3.76
N THR A 189 1.86 -5.22 4.03
CA THR A 189 0.56 -4.70 3.61
C THR A 189 0.63 -3.20 3.30
N GLY A 190 -0.47 -2.61 2.81
CA GLY A 190 -0.53 -1.19 2.46
C GLY A 190 0.02 -0.22 3.51
N PRO A 191 -0.38 -0.32 4.79
CA PRO A 191 0.18 0.51 5.85
C PRO A 191 1.70 0.44 6.02
N ALA A 192 2.32 -0.73 5.80
CA ALA A 192 3.77 -0.88 5.84
C ALA A 192 4.47 -0.07 4.73
N HIS A 193 3.88 -0.05 3.53
CA HIS A 193 4.40 0.78 2.43
C HIS A 193 4.25 2.28 2.73
N ILE A 194 3.13 2.71 3.29
CA ILE A 194 2.94 4.10 3.74
C ILE A 194 4.00 4.49 4.78
N ALA A 195 4.23 3.62 5.76
CA ALA A 195 5.24 3.84 6.80
C ALA A 195 6.64 3.99 6.22
N SER A 196 6.99 3.16 5.24
CA SER A 196 8.26 3.24 4.51
C SER A 196 8.42 4.56 3.75
N HIS A 197 7.37 5.04 3.06
CA HIS A 197 7.42 6.32 2.34
C HIS A 197 7.43 7.55 3.26
N LEU A 198 7.03 7.39 4.51
CA LEU A 198 7.10 8.42 5.55
C LEU A 198 8.38 8.32 6.39
N ASP A 199 9.34 7.50 6.01
CA ASP A 199 10.60 7.23 6.75
C ASP A 199 10.37 6.91 8.24
N LYS A 200 9.27 6.19 8.55
CA LYS A 200 8.93 5.83 9.92
C LYS A 200 9.76 4.66 10.43
N THR A 201 10.26 4.81 11.62
CA THR A 201 10.94 3.72 12.33
C THR A 201 9.97 2.58 12.61
N GLY A 202 10.32 1.36 12.19
CA GLY A 202 9.43 0.21 12.40
C GLY A 202 10.00 -1.11 11.91
N ILE A 203 9.19 -2.14 12.03
CA ILE A 203 9.47 -3.50 11.56
C ILE A 203 8.34 -3.96 10.65
N VAL A 204 8.69 -4.45 9.47
CA VAL A 204 7.77 -5.13 8.55
C VAL A 204 8.05 -6.62 8.58
N LEU A 205 7.00 -7.39 8.83
CA LEU A 205 7.05 -8.84 8.92
C LEU A 205 6.68 -9.44 7.55
N PHE A 206 7.64 -10.11 6.93
CA PHE A 206 7.45 -10.80 5.67
C PHE A 206 7.12 -12.28 5.90
N GLY A 207 6.11 -12.79 5.23
CA GLY A 207 5.81 -14.21 5.21
C GLY A 207 6.69 -14.98 4.23
N SER A 208 6.55 -16.30 4.19
CA SER A 208 7.32 -17.20 3.31
C SER A 208 7.13 -16.95 1.81
N HIS A 209 6.09 -16.21 1.42
CA HIS A 209 5.74 -15.90 0.03
C HIS A 209 6.50 -14.71 -0.55
N THR A 210 7.16 -13.91 0.27
CA THR A 210 7.89 -12.69 -0.13
C THR A 210 9.15 -12.56 0.70
N THR A 211 10.26 -12.24 0.07
CA THR A 211 11.50 -11.85 0.73
C THR A 211 11.64 -10.32 0.68
N ALA A 212 12.20 -9.73 1.72
CA ALA A 212 12.67 -8.35 1.67
C ALA A 212 13.70 -8.21 0.54
N LYS A 213 13.47 -7.28 -0.37
CA LYS A 213 14.40 -6.95 -1.46
C LYS A 213 14.95 -5.56 -1.26
#